data_49c58f0fafafed7475472d515831a817
#
_entry.id   49c58f0fafafed7475472d515831a817
#
_cell.length_a   1.000
_cell.length_b   1.000
_cell.length_c   1.000
_cell.angle_alpha   90.00
_cell.angle_beta   90.00
_cell.angle_gamma   90.00
#
_symmetry.space_group_name_H-M   'P 1'
#
loop_
_entity.id
_entity.type
_entity.pdbx_description
1 polymer ?
#
loop_
_entity_poly.entity_id
_entity_poly.type
_entity_poly.pdbx_seq_one_letter_code
_entity_poly.pdbx_strand_id
1 'polypeptide(L)'
;MRPRGAGAAGRLVAADRKRGDGDAHRLAPRVLAGVGQALLDRAESLGMTAIVEVRTCGEVNRAIKAGSSVNAINAWSLASDEINREAFNDIAPGLPESLLRIAVGGVNNARNLFHYASRGADAVLVGESVMAAQDPTALARSLVAAGQHPACPARKID
;
A
#
# COMPACT_ATOMS: atom_id res chain seq x y z
N MET A 1 -1.37 7.62 -32.36
CA MET A 1 -2.61 6.95 -31.97
C MET A 1 -2.27 5.96 -30.86
N ARG A 2 -2.48 6.31 -29.58
CA ARG A 2 -2.18 5.45 -28.44
C ARG A 2 -3.44 4.62 -28.13
N PRO A 3 -3.33 3.32 -27.84
CA PRO A 3 -4.49 2.53 -27.47
C PRO A 3 -5.02 2.98 -26.11
N ARG A 4 -6.29 3.40 -26.08
CA ARG A 4 -7.07 3.60 -24.85
C ARG A 4 -7.53 2.26 -24.33
N GLY A 5 -7.42 2.07 -23.02
CA GLY A 5 -8.30 1.16 -22.30
C GLY A 5 -7.66 -0.17 -21.91
N ALA A 6 -6.99 -0.18 -20.77
CA ALA A 6 -7.00 -1.35 -19.90
C ALA A 6 -7.55 -0.87 -18.57
N GLY A 7 -8.76 -1.33 -18.22
CA GLY A 7 -9.38 -1.07 -16.93
C GLY A 7 -8.40 -1.43 -15.81
N ALA A 8 -8.30 -0.57 -14.82
CA ALA A 8 -7.48 -0.79 -13.65
C ALA A 8 -8.09 -1.91 -12.80
N ALA A 9 -7.89 -3.16 -13.21
CA ALA A 9 -8.03 -4.31 -12.35
C ALA A 9 -6.96 -4.17 -11.26
N GLY A 10 -7.33 -4.37 -10.00
CA GLY A 10 -6.48 -4.21 -8.83
C GLY A 10 -5.06 -4.71 -9.07
N ARG A 11 -4.08 -3.83 -9.00
CA ARG A 11 -2.68 -4.16 -9.16
C ARG A 11 -2.17 -4.80 -7.89
N LEU A 12 -1.94 -6.10 -7.93
CA LEU A 12 -1.12 -6.76 -6.93
C LEU A 12 0.34 -6.38 -7.22
N VAL A 13 0.96 -5.59 -6.34
CA VAL A 13 2.39 -5.30 -6.39
C VAL A 13 3.08 -6.22 -5.40
N ALA A 14 3.81 -7.21 -5.87
CA ALA A 14 4.70 -8.01 -5.05
C ALA A 14 6.04 -7.26 -4.94
N ALA A 15 6.42 -6.86 -3.75
CA ALA A 15 7.76 -6.35 -3.47
C ALA A 15 8.57 -7.42 -2.76
N ASP A 16 9.72 -7.74 -3.34
CA ASP A 16 10.71 -8.64 -2.75
C ASP A 16 11.40 -7.90 -1.58
N ARG A 17 11.14 -8.36 -0.38
CA ARG A 17 11.80 -7.86 0.83
C ARG A 17 13.10 -8.62 1.02
N LYS A 18 14.22 -8.14 0.47
CA LYS A 18 15.54 -8.60 0.87
C LYS A 18 15.71 -8.35 2.37
N ARG A 19 15.86 -9.41 3.12
CA ARG A 19 16.23 -9.40 4.53
C ARG A 19 17.58 -8.71 4.66
N GLY A 20 17.60 -7.43 5.07
CA GLY A 20 18.86 -6.69 5.23
C GLY A 20 18.70 -5.22 5.61
N ASP A 21 17.62 -4.55 5.23
CA ASP A 21 17.44 -3.12 5.50
C ASP A 21 16.31 -2.86 6.51
N GLY A 22 16.49 -3.32 7.75
CA GLY A 22 15.59 -3.01 8.86
C GLY A 22 15.49 -1.51 9.18
N ASP A 23 16.38 -0.69 8.65
CA ASP A 23 16.45 0.74 8.97
C ASP A 23 15.71 1.66 7.98
N ALA A 24 15.51 1.27 6.74
CA ALA A 24 14.75 2.07 5.76
C ALA A 24 13.28 2.21 6.17
N HIS A 25 12.68 1.18 6.76
CA HIS A 25 11.31 1.21 7.28
C HIS A 25 11.14 2.10 8.53
N ARG A 26 12.18 2.30 9.31
CA ARG A 26 12.15 3.12 10.53
C ARG A 26 12.30 4.62 10.26
N LEU A 27 12.73 4.99 9.07
CA LEU A 27 12.95 6.39 8.71
C LEU A 27 11.69 7.09 8.17
N ALA A 28 10.74 6.37 7.60
CA ALA A 28 9.57 6.96 6.94
C ALA A 28 8.75 7.91 7.84
N PRO A 29 8.34 7.58 9.06
CA PRO A 29 7.56 8.50 9.89
C PRO A 29 8.33 9.70 10.43
N ARG A 30 9.64 9.55 10.68
CA ARG A 30 10.51 10.63 11.17
C ARG A 30 10.98 11.55 10.05
N VAL A 31 11.20 11.01 8.88
CA VAL A 31 11.64 11.76 7.69
C VAL A 31 10.57 12.73 7.20
N LEU A 32 9.28 12.38 7.32
CA LEU A 32 8.18 13.26 6.92
C LEU A 32 8.06 14.55 7.77
N ALA A 33 8.71 14.63 8.91
CA ALA A 33 8.60 15.79 9.79
C ALA A 33 9.43 17.02 9.35
N GLY A 34 10.36 16.89 8.40
CA GLY A 34 11.16 18.03 7.93
C GLY A 34 11.81 17.85 6.56
N VAL A 35 11.92 16.64 6.07
CA VAL A 35 12.63 16.31 4.81
C VAL A 35 11.71 15.64 3.79
N GLY A 36 10.46 15.37 4.18
CA GLY A 36 9.52 14.59 3.37
C GLY A 36 9.28 15.18 1.98
N GLN A 37 9.01 16.50 1.91
CA GLN A 37 8.81 17.20 0.63
C GLN A 37 10.04 17.05 -0.28
N ALA A 38 11.23 17.35 0.23
CA ALA A 38 12.46 17.30 -0.57
C ALA A 38 12.76 15.89 -1.11
N LEU A 39 12.40 14.83 -0.34
CA LEU A 39 12.54 13.45 -0.80
C LEU A 39 11.52 13.09 -1.88
N LEU A 40 10.27 13.55 -1.76
CA LEU A 40 9.25 13.37 -2.78
C LEU A 40 9.67 14.07 -4.08
N ASP A 41 10.05 15.34 -3.99
CA ASP A 41 10.55 16.13 -5.13
C ASP A 41 11.76 15.45 -5.80
N ARG A 42 12.66 14.91 -4.98
CA ARG A 42 13.83 14.20 -5.50
C ARG A 42 13.46 12.91 -6.21
N ALA A 43 12.56 12.11 -5.63
CA ALA A 43 12.06 10.88 -6.27
C ALA A 43 11.40 11.19 -7.62
N GLU A 44 10.53 12.20 -7.65
CA GLU A 44 9.84 12.65 -8.85
C GLU A 44 10.82 13.16 -9.92
N SER A 45 11.84 13.94 -9.52
CA SER A 45 12.88 14.43 -10.44
C SER A 45 13.69 13.30 -11.09
N LEU A 46 13.69 12.11 -10.49
CA LEU A 46 14.32 10.90 -11.03
C LEU A 46 13.34 10.01 -11.81
N GLY A 47 12.11 10.47 -12.04
CA GLY A 47 11.07 9.71 -12.72
C GLY A 47 10.48 8.56 -11.88
N MET A 48 10.70 8.56 -10.57
CA MET A 48 10.15 7.56 -9.65
C MET A 48 8.86 8.04 -9.01
N THR A 49 7.93 7.12 -8.77
CA THR A 49 6.75 7.39 -7.94
C THR A 49 7.06 6.97 -6.50
N ALA A 50 7.03 7.95 -5.59
CA ALA A 50 7.25 7.67 -4.18
C ALA A 50 6.00 7.08 -3.53
N ILE A 51 6.17 6.04 -2.73
CA ILE A 51 5.12 5.46 -1.89
C ILE A 51 5.39 5.88 -0.45
N VAL A 52 4.48 6.69 0.12
CA VAL A 52 4.61 7.18 1.50
C VAL A 52 3.92 6.22 2.45
N GLU A 53 4.68 5.59 3.33
CA GLU A 53 4.12 4.70 4.36
C GLU A 53 3.56 5.52 5.53
N VAL A 54 2.35 5.17 5.97
CA VAL A 54 1.65 5.80 7.10
C VAL A 54 1.05 4.73 8.01
N ARG A 55 1.02 4.99 9.32
CA ARG A 55 0.48 4.10 10.37
C ARG A 55 -0.50 4.79 11.31
N THR A 56 -0.60 6.11 11.21
CA THR A 56 -1.47 6.93 12.06
C THR A 56 -2.10 8.06 11.27
N CYS A 57 -3.25 8.57 11.73
CA CYS A 57 -3.89 9.74 11.13
C CYS A 57 -2.99 11.00 11.13
N GLY A 58 -2.13 11.13 12.15
CA GLY A 58 -1.15 12.22 12.19
C GLY A 58 -0.10 12.13 11.08
N GLU A 59 0.30 10.91 10.70
CA GLU A 59 1.21 10.67 9.57
C GLU A 59 0.53 10.92 8.24
N VAL A 60 -0.77 10.57 8.10
CA VAL A 60 -1.58 10.91 6.92
C VAL A 60 -1.57 12.41 6.67
N ASN A 61 -1.85 13.21 7.69
CA ASN A 61 -1.85 14.67 7.55
C ASN A 61 -0.49 15.22 7.10
N ARG A 62 0.61 14.63 7.57
CA ARG A 62 1.96 15.01 7.14
C ARG A 62 2.24 14.58 5.70
N ALA A 63 1.81 13.37 5.31
CA ALA A 63 1.95 12.87 3.95
C ALA A 63 1.20 13.74 2.94
N ILE A 64 -0.03 14.11 3.25
CA ILE A 64 -0.84 15.02 2.42
C ILE A 64 -0.15 16.39 2.27
N LYS A 65 0.31 16.97 3.37
CA LYS A 65 1.02 18.27 3.37
C LYS A 65 2.32 18.21 2.57
N ALA A 66 2.98 17.07 2.54
CA ALA A 66 4.18 16.84 1.75
C ALA A 66 3.89 16.56 0.26
N GLY A 67 2.63 16.52 -0.16
CA GLY A 67 2.25 16.31 -1.56
C GLY A 67 2.29 14.85 -2.02
N SER A 68 2.16 13.87 -1.10
CA SER A 68 2.14 12.47 -1.51
C SER A 68 0.95 12.16 -2.41
N SER A 69 1.17 11.40 -3.48
CA SER A 69 0.13 10.90 -4.39
C SER A 69 -0.23 9.43 -4.12
N VAL A 70 0.68 8.67 -3.51
CA VAL A 70 0.52 7.25 -3.19
C VAL A 70 0.84 7.00 -1.73
N ASN A 71 -0.11 6.44 -0.98
CA ASN A 71 0.05 6.19 0.44
C ASN A 71 -0.12 4.71 0.76
N ALA A 72 0.86 4.14 1.46
CA ALA A 72 0.83 2.78 1.96
C ALA A 72 0.43 2.76 3.44
N ILE A 73 -0.76 2.27 3.73
CA ILE A 73 -1.25 2.13 5.10
C ILE A 73 -0.75 0.80 5.65
N ASN A 74 0.17 0.85 6.61
CA ASN A 74 0.78 -0.33 7.18
C ASN A 74 0.03 -0.79 8.44
N ALA A 75 -0.55 -1.99 8.35
CA ALA A 75 -1.27 -2.62 9.46
C ALA A 75 -0.36 -3.16 10.58
N TRP A 76 0.96 -3.17 10.38
CA TRP A 76 1.91 -3.65 11.38
C TRP A 76 2.10 -2.63 12.50
N SER A 77 1.77 -3.03 13.73
CA SER A 77 1.99 -2.22 14.92
C SER A 77 3.43 -2.38 15.42
N LEU A 78 4.17 -1.26 15.50
CA LEU A 78 5.52 -1.28 16.08
C LEU A 78 5.51 -1.44 17.61
N ALA A 79 4.38 -1.17 18.26
CA ALA A 79 4.27 -1.22 19.71
C ALA A 79 3.98 -2.64 20.23
N SER A 80 3.14 -3.39 19.51
CA SER A 80 2.74 -4.75 19.90
C SER A 80 3.36 -5.85 19.07
N ASP A 81 4.09 -5.50 18.01
CA ASP A 81 4.63 -6.44 17.02
C ASP A 81 3.55 -7.33 16.37
N GLU A 82 2.33 -6.79 16.26
CA GLU A 82 1.16 -7.48 15.75
C GLU A 82 0.56 -6.79 14.54
N ILE A 83 -0.21 -7.55 13.75
CA ILE A 83 -0.94 -7.02 12.60
C ILE A 83 -2.34 -6.57 13.04
N ASN A 84 -2.59 -5.27 13.00
CA ASN A 84 -3.91 -4.68 13.21
C ASN A 84 -4.54 -4.27 11.86
N ARG A 85 -5.34 -5.15 11.26
CA ARG A 85 -6.01 -4.86 9.98
C ARG A 85 -7.05 -3.75 10.08
N GLU A 86 -7.60 -3.51 11.27
CA GLU A 86 -8.57 -2.44 11.51
C GLU A 86 -7.93 -1.05 11.40
N ALA A 87 -6.60 -0.94 11.58
CA ALA A 87 -5.89 0.32 11.36
C ALA A 87 -6.12 0.91 9.96
N PHE A 88 -6.35 0.06 8.94
CA PHE A 88 -6.71 0.55 7.61
C PHE A 88 -8.05 1.28 7.62
N ASN A 89 -9.04 0.77 8.35
CA ASN A 89 -10.38 1.35 8.46
C ASN A 89 -10.35 2.71 9.16
N ASP A 90 -9.44 2.87 10.13
CA ASP A 90 -9.30 4.10 10.91
C ASP A 90 -8.53 5.17 10.13
N ILE A 91 -7.57 4.76 9.31
CA ILE A 91 -6.62 5.65 8.62
C ILE A 91 -7.11 6.03 7.22
N ALA A 92 -7.64 5.08 6.44
CA ALA A 92 -8.01 5.30 5.04
C ALA A 92 -9.02 6.43 4.82
N PRO A 93 -10.03 6.65 5.69
CA PRO A 93 -10.97 7.76 5.53
C PRO A 93 -10.31 9.15 5.63
N GLY A 94 -9.15 9.26 6.28
CA GLY A 94 -8.39 10.51 6.37
C GLY A 94 -7.65 10.89 5.09
N LEU A 95 -7.53 9.96 4.13
CA LEU A 95 -6.90 10.22 2.83
C LEU A 95 -7.96 10.67 1.81
N PRO A 96 -7.71 11.79 1.09
CA PRO A 96 -8.53 12.19 -0.04
C PRO A 96 -8.73 11.07 -1.06
N GLU A 97 -9.88 11.05 -1.72
CA GLU A 97 -10.17 10.04 -2.74
C GLU A 97 -9.24 10.13 -3.95
N SER A 98 -8.66 11.29 -4.23
CA SER A 98 -7.69 11.48 -5.31
C SER A 98 -6.36 10.74 -5.08
N LEU A 99 -6.05 10.35 -3.84
CA LEU A 99 -4.80 9.66 -3.51
C LEU A 99 -4.94 8.14 -3.59
N LEU A 100 -3.90 7.47 -4.06
CA LEU A 100 -3.85 6.01 -4.07
C LEU A 100 -3.59 5.46 -2.67
N ARG A 101 -4.37 4.44 -2.29
CA ARG A 101 -4.34 3.77 -0.99
C ARG A 101 -3.88 2.34 -1.13
N ILE A 102 -2.71 2.03 -0.63
CA ILE A 102 -2.14 0.68 -0.63
C ILE A 102 -2.25 0.11 0.78
N ALA A 103 -2.88 -1.04 0.93
CA ALA A 103 -2.86 -1.77 2.20
C ALA A 103 -1.58 -2.62 2.30
N VAL A 104 -0.88 -2.53 3.43
CA VAL A 104 0.37 -3.26 3.70
C VAL A 104 0.22 -4.10 4.97
N GLY A 105 0.61 -5.35 4.88
CA GLY A 105 0.58 -6.30 5.99
C GLY A 105 -0.73 -7.06 6.14
N GLY A 106 -0.64 -8.26 6.67
CA GLY A 106 -1.78 -9.11 7.03
C GLY A 106 -2.57 -9.72 5.87
N VAL A 107 -2.07 -9.67 4.65
CA VAL A 107 -2.71 -10.32 3.49
C VAL A 107 -2.06 -11.68 3.24
N ASN A 108 -2.74 -12.75 3.57
CA ASN A 108 -2.28 -14.12 3.37
C ASN A 108 -3.30 -15.02 2.66
N ASN A 109 -4.46 -14.47 2.30
CA ASN A 109 -5.51 -15.16 1.55
C ASN A 109 -6.47 -14.17 0.88
N ALA A 110 -7.36 -14.67 0.01
CA ALA A 110 -8.35 -13.85 -0.68
C ALA A 110 -9.29 -13.08 0.27
N ARG A 111 -9.66 -13.65 1.42
CA ARG A 111 -10.55 -13.00 2.39
C ARG A 111 -9.92 -11.72 2.95
N ASN A 112 -8.62 -11.74 3.26
CA ASN A 112 -7.91 -10.55 3.73
C ASN A 112 -7.81 -9.48 2.64
N LEU A 113 -7.62 -9.90 1.39
CA LEU A 113 -7.62 -8.99 0.25
C LEU A 113 -8.99 -8.31 0.09
N PHE A 114 -10.09 -9.07 0.10
CA PHE A 114 -11.45 -8.52 0.02
C PHE A 114 -11.77 -7.59 1.19
N HIS A 115 -11.26 -7.87 2.39
CA HIS A 115 -11.41 -7.00 3.54
C HIS A 115 -10.84 -5.61 3.27
N TYR A 116 -9.64 -5.49 2.72
CA TYR A 116 -9.04 -4.20 2.36
C TYR A 116 -9.73 -3.54 1.16
N ALA A 117 -10.03 -4.32 0.12
CA ALA A 117 -10.69 -3.82 -1.08
C ALA A 117 -12.07 -3.20 -0.77
N SER A 118 -12.88 -3.87 0.07
CA SER A 118 -14.20 -3.36 0.49
C SER A 118 -14.13 -2.07 1.32
N ARG A 119 -12.96 -1.71 1.81
CA ARG A 119 -12.69 -0.49 2.59
C ARG A 119 -11.93 0.58 1.81
N GLY A 120 -11.84 0.41 0.50
CA GLY A 120 -11.30 1.40 -0.40
C GLY A 120 -9.79 1.32 -0.60
N ALA A 121 -9.17 0.16 -0.40
CA ALA A 121 -7.81 -0.08 -0.85
C ALA A 121 -7.79 -0.21 -2.38
N ASP A 122 -6.94 0.56 -3.04
CA ASP A 122 -6.72 0.48 -4.49
C ASP A 122 -5.74 -0.65 -4.85
N ALA A 123 -4.87 -1.02 -3.91
CA ALA A 123 -3.92 -2.12 -4.06
C ALA A 123 -3.56 -2.74 -2.68
N VAL A 124 -2.99 -3.94 -2.71
CA VAL A 124 -2.36 -4.57 -1.55
C VAL A 124 -0.90 -4.87 -1.85
N LEU A 125 -0.04 -4.63 -0.87
CA LEU A 125 1.37 -4.99 -0.94
C LEU A 125 1.61 -6.25 -0.09
N VAL A 126 2.05 -7.31 -0.75
CA VAL A 126 2.22 -8.64 -0.12
C VAL A 126 3.63 -9.13 -0.39
N GLY A 127 4.38 -9.42 0.66
CA GLY A 127 5.74 -9.98 0.57
C GLY A 127 5.88 -11.19 1.48
N GLU A 128 5.86 -10.96 2.79
CA GLU A 128 6.11 -11.98 3.81
C GLU A 128 5.25 -13.24 3.65
N SER A 129 3.95 -13.09 3.48
CA SER A 129 3.02 -14.22 3.34
C SER A 129 3.31 -15.06 2.11
N VAL A 130 3.72 -14.44 1.00
CA VAL A 130 4.09 -15.17 -0.21
C VAL A 130 5.40 -15.92 0.00
N MET A 131 6.39 -15.27 0.62
CA MET A 131 7.69 -15.89 0.87
C MET A 131 7.65 -17.01 1.92
N ALA A 132 6.70 -16.95 2.86
CA ALA A 132 6.48 -17.97 3.88
C ALA A 132 5.54 -19.11 3.43
N ALA A 133 4.89 -18.99 2.28
CA ALA A 133 3.95 -19.99 1.80
C ALA A 133 4.68 -21.28 1.36
N GLN A 134 4.04 -22.43 1.56
CA GLN A 134 4.53 -23.72 1.02
C GLN A 134 4.60 -23.68 -0.52
N ASP A 135 3.63 -23.05 -1.17
CA ASP A 135 3.64 -22.76 -2.61
C ASP A 135 3.41 -21.26 -2.83
N PRO A 136 4.48 -20.47 -2.94
CA PRO A 136 4.41 -19.04 -3.20
C PRO A 136 3.68 -18.69 -4.49
N THR A 137 3.85 -19.53 -5.52
CA THR A 137 3.23 -19.32 -6.84
C THR A 137 1.72 -19.50 -6.77
N ALA A 138 1.25 -20.54 -6.10
CA ALA A 138 -0.18 -20.79 -5.93
C ALA A 138 -0.84 -19.67 -5.12
N LEU A 139 -0.21 -19.24 -4.03
CA LEU A 139 -0.72 -18.14 -3.24
C LEU A 139 -0.77 -16.84 -4.05
N ALA A 140 0.29 -16.47 -4.75
CA ALA A 140 0.33 -15.28 -5.59
C ALA A 140 -0.76 -15.29 -6.67
N ARG A 141 -0.95 -16.42 -7.38
CA ARG A 141 -2.02 -16.58 -8.35
C ARG A 141 -3.41 -16.45 -7.74
N SER A 142 -3.63 -17.02 -6.56
CA SER A 142 -4.89 -16.91 -5.83
C SER A 142 -5.21 -15.46 -5.46
N LEU A 143 -4.22 -14.71 -4.98
CA LEU A 143 -4.39 -13.30 -4.64
C LEU A 143 -4.63 -12.43 -5.87
N VAL A 144 -3.93 -12.67 -6.98
CA VAL A 144 -4.18 -11.98 -8.25
C VAL A 144 -5.60 -12.24 -8.76
N ALA A 145 -6.04 -13.49 -8.77
CA ALA A 145 -7.40 -13.86 -9.18
C ALA A 145 -8.46 -13.19 -8.28
N ALA A 146 -8.22 -13.14 -6.95
CA ALA A 146 -9.09 -12.45 -6.01
C ALA A 146 -9.16 -10.94 -6.29
N GLY A 147 -8.03 -10.30 -6.58
CA GLY A 147 -7.98 -8.85 -6.91
C GLY A 147 -8.67 -8.49 -8.23
N GLN A 148 -8.84 -9.45 -9.13
CA GLN A 148 -9.56 -9.29 -10.39
C GLN A 148 -11.07 -9.63 -10.27
N HIS A 149 -11.50 -10.12 -9.11
CA HIS A 149 -12.89 -10.52 -8.92
C HIS A 149 -13.82 -9.28 -8.91
N PRO A 150 -15.03 -9.37 -9.51
CA PRO A 150 -15.99 -8.26 -9.55
C PRO A 150 -16.40 -7.68 -8.18
N ALA A 151 -16.22 -8.45 -7.10
CA ALA A 151 -16.42 -7.97 -5.74
C ALA A 151 -15.31 -7.01 -5.24
N CYS A 152 -14.19 -6.90 -5.95
CA CYS A 152 -13.21 -5.85 -5.71
C CYS A 152 -13.64 -4.62 -6.50
N PRO A 153 -14.10 -3.54 -5.85
CA PRO A 153 -14.52 -2.34 -6.57
C PRO A 153 -13.32 -1.75 -7.31
N ALA A 154 -13.45 -1.65 -8.63
CA ALA A 154 -12.49 -0.93 -9.44
C ALA A 154 -12.75 0.58 -9.23
N ARG A 155 -11.82 1.25 -8.58
CA ARG A 155 -11.85 2.71 -8.52
C ARG A 155 -11.41 3.27 -9.87
N LYS A 156 -12.22 4.16 -10.44
CA LYS A 156 -11.82 4.94 -11.61
C LYS A 156 -10.82 6.00 -11.11
N ILE A 157 -9.58 5.88 -11.53
CA ILE A 157 -8.56 6.90 -11.35
C ILE A 157 -8.62 7.70 -12.66
N ASP A 158 -9.15 8.92 -12.57
CA ASP A 158 -9.20 9.88 -13.69
C ASP A 158 -7.82 10.47 -13.94
#